data_7d27eb1a5abd112778aef4fa50b5cefc
#
_entry.id   7d27eb1a5abd112778aef4fa50b5cefc
#
_cell.length_a   1.000
_cell.length_b   1.000
_cell.length_c   1.000
_cell.angle_alpha   90.00
_cell.angle_beta   90.00
_cell.angle_gamma   90.00
#
_symmetry.space_group_name_H-M   'P 1'
#
loop_
_entity.id
_entity.type
_entity.pdbx_description
1 polymer ?
#
loop_
_entity_poly.entity_id
_entity_poly.type
_entity_poly.pdbx_seq_one_letter_code
_entity_poly.pdbx_strand_id
1 'polypeptide(L)'
;KVKVYMTAVRSHLNPEHITVNKGDEVTIYITNLERAQDETHAFGLSGLNVHASVEPGKTASVTFTADQEGVYPYYCTEFCSALHLEMMGYLKVKDPNKQYPDYKAAKVSKMTPEELQKEYDKVIATNKATDDVIQSVVKFLKEKGFEKYPEVKSLVTDALEQYNKIPHEKTKADEAIKDG
;
A
#
# COMPACT_ATOMS: atom_id res chain seq x y z
N LYS A 1 13.83 -17.54 -18.50
CA LYS A 1 14.75 -16.76 -17.62
C LYS A 1 14.49 -15.28 -17.80
N VAL A 2 14.19 -14.60 -16.72
CA VAL A 2 13.91 -13.16 -16.69
C VAL A 2 14.97 -12.47 -15.85
N LYS A 3 15.54 -11.36 -16.36
CA LYS A 3 16.45 -10.51 -15.60
C LYS A 3 15.76 -9.17 -15.33
N VAL A 4 15.74 -8.73 -14.09
CA VAL A 4 15.22 -7.44 -13.67
C VAL A 4 16.35 -6.64 -13.05
N TYR A 5 16.51 -5.40 -13.47
CA TYR A 5 17.47 -4.46 -12.92
C TYR A 5 16.70 -3.44 -12.10
N MET A 6 16.97 -3.42 -10.79
CA MET A 6 16.27 -2.60 -9.82
C MET A 6 17.23 -1.61 -9.18
N THR A 7 16.77 -0.40 -8.96
CA THR A 7 17.48 0.57 -8.14
C THR A 7 16.77 0.75 -6.81
N ALA A 8 17.54 0.87 -5.75
CA ALA A 8 17.09 1.22 -4.42
C ALA A 8 17.64 2.61 -4.07
N VAL A 9 16.75 3.52 -3.79
CA VAL A 9 17.04 4.88 -3.32
C VAL A 9 15.92 5.28 -2.39
N ARG A 10 16.21 6.03 -1.37
CA ARG A 10 15.26 6.49 -0.35
C ARG A 10 14.06 7.20 -1.00
N SER A 11 12.90 6.79 -0.91
CA SER A 11 12.10 5.72 -0.34
C SER A 11 11.48 4.87 -1.44
N HIS A 12 12.26 4.53 -2.49
CA HIS A 12 11.77 3.86 -3.68
C HIS A 12 12.60 2.64 -4.05
N LEU A 13 11.90 1.59 -4.47
CA LEU A 13 12.43 0.48 -5.26
C LEU A 13 11.91 0.62 -6.68
N ASN A 14 12.77 0.85 -7.65
CA ASN A 14 12.36 1.03 -9.04
C ASN A 14 12.93 -0.10 -9.93
N PRO A 15 12.07 -0.85 -10.67
CA PRO A 15 10.63 -0.65 -10.83
C PRO A 15 9.82 -1.04 -9.59
N GLU A 16 8.67 -0.38 -9.39
CA GLU A 16 7.68 -0.71 -8.35
C GLU A 16 6.73 -1.84 -8.78
N HIS A 17 6.67 -2.14 -10.08
CA HIS A 17 5.84 -3.19 -10.65
C HIS A 17 6.64 -4.08 -11.58
N ILE A 18 6.70 -5.36 -11.24
CA ILE A 18 7.34 -6.40 -12.04
C ILE A 18 6.26 -7.40 -12.45
N THR A 19 6.26 -7.78 -13.73
CA THR A 19 5.38 -8.85 -14.22
C THR A 19 6.21 -9.94 -14.86
N VAL A 20 5.99 -11.18 -14.43
CA VAL A 20 6.63 -12.39 -14.96
C VAL A 20 5.60 -13.47 -15.21
N ASN A 21 5.97 -14.53 -15.91
CA ASN A 21 5.11 -15.69 -16.09
C ASN A 21 5.41 -16.76 -15.05
N LYS A 22 4.39 -17.54 -14.73
CA LYS A 22 4.53 -18.76 -13.92
C LYS A 22 5.54 -19.70 -14.59
N GLY A 23 6.48 -20.19 -13.80
CA GLY A 23 7.58 -21.05 -14.24
C GLY A 23 8.83 -20.28 -14.66
N ASP A 24 8.80 -18.94 -14.70
CA ASP A 24 10.01 -18.17 -14.96
C ASP A 24 11.03 -18.29 -13.84
N GLU A 25 12.28 -18.54 -14.21
CA GLU A 25 13.44 -18.31 -13.34
C GLU A 25 13.78 -16.82 -13.43
N VAL A 26 13.60 -16.12 -12.32
CA VAL A 26 13.74 -14.66 -12.22
C VAL A 26 15.00 -14.33 -11.44
N THR A 27 15.85 -13.48 -12.01
CA THR A 27 17.00 -12.90 -11.31
C THR A 27 16.79 -11.39 -11.20
N ILE A 28 16.73 -10.87 -9.99
CA ILE A 28 16.67 -9.44 -9.72
C ILE A 28 18.04 -8.95 -9.26
N TYR A 29 18.60 -7.98 -9.98
CA TYR A 29 19.81 -7.25 -9.61
C TYR A 29 19.39 -5.94 -8.98
N ILE A 30 19.71 -5.74 -7.69
CA ILE A 30 19.32 -4.56 -6.93
C ILE A 30 20.57 -3.72 -6.69
N THR A 31 20.58 -2.49 -7.18
CA THR A 31 21.66 -1.52 -6.98
C THR A 31 21.20 -0.43 -6.01
N ASN A 32 21.88 -0.30 -4.88
CA ASN A 32 21.68 0.79 -3.95
C ASN A 32 22.43 2.03 -4.44
N LEU A 33 21.70 3.10 -4.74
CA LEU A 33 22.23 4.36 -5.29
C LEU A 33 22.61 5.39 -4.22
N GLU A 34 22.42 5.03 -2.94
CA GLU A 34 22.80 5.92 -1.84
C GLU A 34 24.31 6.11 -1.73
N ARG A 35 24.69 7.23 -1.14
CA ARG A 35 26.11 7.60 -0.96
C ARG A 35 26.55 7.58 0.50
N ALA A 36 25.62 7.77 1.43
CA ALA A 36 25.90 7.74 2.86
C ALA A 36 26.04 6.29 3.34
N GLN A 37 27.01 6.03 4.22
CA GLN A 37 27.36 4.68 4.65
C GLN A 37 26.30 3.98 5.50
N ASP A 38 25.42 4.74 6.11
CA ASP A 38 24.33 4.27 6.97
C ASP A 38 23.00 4.05 6.23
N GLU A 39 22.99 4.20 4.91
CA GLU A 39 21.80 4.07 4.07
C GLU A 39 21.73 2.71 3.37
N THR A 40 21.84 1.64 4.15
CA THR A 40 21.63 0.28 3.66
C THR A 40 20.16 0.06 3.36
N HIS A 41 19.87 -0.57 2.23
CA HIS A 41 18.55 -1.05 1.86
C HIS A 41 18.51 -2.57 1.86
N ALA A 42 17.34 -3.16 1.99
CA ALA A 42 17.18 -4.58 1.77
C ALA A 42 15.90 -4.84 0.94
N PHE A 43 15.98 -5.84 0.10
CA PHE A 43 14.86 -6.33 -0.69
C PHE A 43 14.28 -7.56 -0.02
N GLY A 44 13.01 -7.51 0.35
CA GLY A 44 12.26 -8.62 0.91
C GLY A 44 11.04 -8.97 0.05
N LEU A 45 10.97 -10.21 -0.40
CA LEU A 45 9.83 -10.79 -1.13
C LEU A 45 9.36 -12.03 -0.35
N SER A 46 8.66 -11.76 0.77
CA SER A 46 8.33 -12.77 1.79
C SER A 46 7.47 -13.90 1.26
N GLY A 47 6.56 -13.64 0.32
CA GLY A 47 5.71 -14.67 -0.28
C GLY A 47 6.48 -15.75 -1.05
N LEU A 48 7.75 -15.50 -1.40
CA LEU A 48 8.65 -16.44 -2.08
C LEU A 48 9.93 -16.72 -1.27
N ASN A 49 9.98 -16.27 -0.02
CA ASN A 49 11.13 -16.42 0.88
C ASN A 49 12.45 -15.92 0.29
N VAL A 50 12.42 -14.76 -0.35
CA VAL A 50 13.58 -14.11 -0.98
C VAL A 50 13.96 -12.88 -0.20
N HIS A 51 15.25 -12.74 0.10
CA HIS A 51 15.79 -11.59 0.82
C HIS A 51 17.22 -11.28 0.36
N ALA A 52 17.55 -9.99 0.25
CA ALA A 52 18.91 -9.51 0.05
C ALA A 52 19.10 -8.13 0.67
N SER A 53 20.18 -7.97 1.44
CA SER A 53 20.65 -6.66 1.91
C SER A 53 21.63 -6.07 0.90
N VAL A 54 21.57 -4.76 0.69
CA VAL A 54 22.37 -4.04 -0.31
C VAL A 54 22.95 -2.77 0.31
N GLU A 55 24.24 -2.77 0.55
CA GLU A 55 24.97 -1.60 1.06
C GLU A 55 25.00 -0.46 0.03
N PRO A 56 25.20 0.79 0.48
CA PRO A 56 25.33 1.96 -0.40
C PRO A 56 26.38 1.75 -1.51
N GLY A 57 26.02 2.09 -2.73
CA GLY A 57 26.87 1.95 -3.91
C GLY A 57 27.16 0.51 -4.36
N LYS A 58 26.50 -0.50 -3.76
CA LYS A 58 26.67 -1.90 -4.13
C LYS A 58 25.47 -2.44 -4.91
N THR A 59 25.68 -3.59 -5.54
CA THR A 59 24.65 -4.36 -6.21
C THR A 59 24.61 -5.76 -5.61
N ALA A 60 23.42 -6.19 -5.19
CA ALA A 60 23.15 -7.58 -4.84
C ALA A 60 22.27 -8.23 -5.90
N SER A 61 22.18 -9.55 -5.90
CA SER A 61 21.25 -10.27 -6.77
C SER A 61 20.57 -11.41 -6.03
N VAL A 62 19.32 -11.64 -6.38
CA VAL A 62 18.52 -12.78 -5.91
C VAL A 62 17.96 -13.52 -7.11
N THR A 63 17.88 -14.83 -7.01
CA THR A 63 17.30 -15.69 -8.06
C THR A 63 16.28 -16.62 -7.43
N PHE A 64 15.11 -16.71 -8.04
CA PHE A 64 14.02 -17.58 -7.60
C PHE A 64 13.20 -18.06 -8.79
N THR A 65 12.39 -19.09 -8.57
CA THR A 65 11.40 -19.56 -9.55
C THR A 65 10.02 -19.02 -9.17
N ALA A 66 9.34 -18.37 -10.11
CA ALA A 66 7.98 -17.89 -9.95
C ALA A 66 6.98 -19.04 -10.20
N ASP A 67 6.85 -19.97 -9.25
CA ASP A 67 6.12 -21.24 -9.42
C ASP A 67 4.62 -21.14 -9.17
N GLN A 68 4.15 -20.09 -8.52
CA GLN A 68 2.75 -19.86 -8.21
C GLN A 68 2.25 -18.53 -8.75
N GLU A 69 1.09 -18.52 -9.40
CA GLU A 69 0.45 -17.29 -9.83
C GLU A 69 -0.01 -16.49 -8.61
N GLY A 70 0.07 -15.15 -8.72
CA GLY A 70 -0.33 -14.27 -7.65
C GLY A 70 0.27 -12.87 -7.78
N VAL A 71 -0.03 -12.05 -6.79
CA VAL A 71 0.58 -10.74 -6.60
C VAL A 71 1.31 -10.77 -5.26
N TYR A 72 2.61 -10.58 -5.32
CA TYR A 72 3.51 -10.68 -4.18
C TYR A 72 4.08 -9.29 -3.89
N PRO A 73 3.82 -8.70 -2.73
CA PRO A 73 4.48 -7.46 -2.34
C PRO A 73 5.95 -7.72 -2.05
N TYR A 74 6.79 -6.80 -2.48
CA TYR A 74 8.17 -6.69 -2.03
C TYR A 74 8.41 -5.32 -1.43
N TYR A 75 9.31 -5.24 -0.47
CA TYR A 75 9.55 -4.03 0.31
C TYR A 75 10.96 -4.00 0.86
N CYS A 76 11.38 -2.82 1.27
CA CYS A 76 12.61 -2.65 2.01
C CYS A 76 12.43 -3.22 3.43
N THR A 77 13.34 -4.08 3.88
CA THR A 77 13.30 -4.72 5.20
C THR A 77 14.33 -4.15 6.18
N GLU A 78 15.14 -3.17 5.74
CA GLU A 78 16.06 -2.41 6.58
C GLU A 78 15.51 -1.00 6.81
N PHE A 79 15.50 -0.53 8.05
CA PHE A 79 15.07 0.83 8.35
C PHE A 79 16.04 1.84 7.74
N CYS A 80 15.63 2.47 6.67
CA CYS A 80 16.46 3.34 5.84
C CYS A 80 16.06 4.82 5.86
N SER A 81 14.82 5.14 6.25
CA SER A 81 14.33 6.53 6.30
C SER A 81 12.98 6.62 7.03
N ALA A 82 12.50 7.85 7.27
CA ALA A 82 11.17 8.08 7.83
C ALA A 82 10.03 7.55 6.93
N LEU A 83 10.27 7.43 5.61
CA LEU A 83 9.32 6.88 4.64
C LEU A 83 9.65 5.42 4.27
N HIS A 84 10.32 4.70 5.17
CA HIS A 84 10.70 3.30 4.97
C HIS A 84 9.52 2.40 4.56
N LEU A 85 8.35 2.59 5.13
CA LEU A 85 7.15 1.80 4.85
C LEU A 85 6.56 2.05 3.45
N GLU A 86 6.91 3.18 2.82
CA GLU A 86 6.50 3.50 1.45
C GLU A 86 7.42 2.84 0.40
N MET A 87 8.57 2.32 0.83
CA MET A 87 9.57 1.73 -0.05
C MET A 87 9.19 0.29 -0.42
N MET A 88 8.23 0.13 -1.31
CA MET A 88 7.62 -1.14 -1.69
C MET A 88 7.24 -1.21 -3.16
N GLY A 89 6.91 -2.41 -3.60
CA GLY A 89 6.38 -2.67 -4.94
C GLY A 89 5.72 -4.05 -5.03
N TYR A 90 5.35 -4.46 -6.25
CA TYR A 90 4.61 -5.70 -6.47
C TYR A 90 5.20 -6.53 -7.61
N LEU A 91 5.44 -7.80 -7.33
CA LEU A 91 5.69 -8.82 -8.34
C LEU A 91 4.38 -9.50 -8.71
N LYS A 92 3.98 -9.40 -9.96
CA LYS A 92 2.83 -10.10 -10.52
C LYS A 92 3.29 -11.32 -11.30
N VAL A 93 2.92 -12.50 -10.84
CA VAL A 93 3.15 -13.78 -11.54
C VAL A 93 1.89 -14.17 -12.28
N LYS A 94 1.93 -14.21 -13.60
CA LYS A 94 0.81 -14.58 -14.47
C LYS A 94 0.95 -16.02 -14.96
N ASP A 95 -0.16 -16.74 -15.04
CA ASP A 95 -0.22 -17.97 -15.82
C ASP A 95 -0.42 -17.61 -17.30
N PRO A 96 0.53 -17.93 -18.20
CA PRO A 96 0.44 -17.56 -19.61
C PRO A 96 -0.74 -18.21 -20.35
N ASN A 97 -1.34 -19.25 -19.77
CA ASN A 97 -2.49 -19.93 -20.33
C ASN A 97 -3.84 -19.40 -19.85
N LYS A 98 -3.82 -18.40 -18.94
CA LYS A 98 -5.03 -17.76 -18.42
C LYS A 98 -5.26 -16.40 -19.04
N GLN A 99 -6.50 -16.12 -19.43
CA GLN A 99 -6.94 -14.75 -19.66
C GLN A 99 -7.28 -14.11 -18.33
N TYR A 100 -6.55 -13.04 -17.98
CA TYR A 100 -6.91 -12.20 -16.86
C TYR A 100 -7.90 -11.14 -17.34
N PRO A 101 -9.00 -10.93 -16.62
CA PRO A 101 -9.88 -9.81 -16.95
C PRO A 101 -9.05 -8.53 -16.84
N ASP A 102 -9.21 -7.68 -17.85
CA ASP A 102 -8.63 -6.34 -17.75
C ASP A 102 -9.07 -5.70 -16.45
N TYR A 103 -8.12 -5.11 -15.74
CA TYR A 103 -8.45 -4.35 -14.54
C TYR A 103 -9.41 -3.24 -14.96
N LYS A 104 -10.66 -3.38 -14.57
CA LYS A 104 -11.73 -2.46 -14.92
C LYS A 104 -11.65 -1.17 -14.08
N ALA A 105 -10.56 -0.42 -14.16
CA ALA A 105 -10.63 1.02 -13.88
C ALA A 105 -11.73 1.70 -14.72
N ALA A 106 -12.02 1.11 -15.90
CA ALA A 106 -13.07 1.57 -16.82
C ALA A 106 -14.52 1.26 -16.38
N LYS A 107 -14.76 0.63 -15.23
CA LYS A 107 -16.13 0.40 -14.79
C LYS A 107 -16.82 1.70 -14.36
N VAL A 108 -16.06 2.56 -13.69
CA VAL A 108 -16.57 3.87 -13.23
C VAL A 108 -16.84 4.81 -14.41
N SER A 109 -15.98 4.82 -15.45
CA SER A 109 -16.16 5.65 -16.65
C SER A 109 -17.31 5.20 -17.55
N LYS A 110 -17.91 4.02 -17.29
CA LYS A 110 -19.05 3.46 -18.04
C LYS A 110 -20.33 3.41 -17.22
N MET A 111 -20.28 3.85 -15.97
CA MET A 111 -21.48 3.94 -15.13
C MET A 111 -22.34 5.12 -15.58
N THR A 112 -23.64 4.91 -15.59
CA THR A 112 -24.59 6.03 -15.74
C THR A 112 -24.54 6.91 -14.48
N PRO A 113 -24.99 8.17 -14.57
CA PRO A 113 -25.10 9.03 -13.39
C PRO A 113 -25.89 8.39 -12.25
N GLU A 114 -26.95 7.63 -12.57
CA GLU A 114 -27.78 6.92 -11.58
C GLU A 114 -27.02 5.77 -10.90
N GLU A 115 -26.19 5.03 -11.64
CA GLU A 115 -25.34 3.96 -11.09
C GLU A 115 -24.24 4.52 -10.20
N LEU A 116 -23.64 5.64 -10.60
CA LEU A 116 -22.66 6.38 -9.81
C LEU A 116 -23.26 6.87 -8.51
N GLN A 117 -24.46 7.47 -8.57
CA GLN A 117 -25.17 7.93 -7.38
C GLN A 117 -25.46 6.78 -6.42
N LYS A 118 -25.90 5.63 -6.93
CA LYS A 118 -26.19 4.45 -6.11
C LYS A 118 -24.94 3.89 -5.41
N GLU A 119 -23.79 3.85 -6.08
CA GLU A 119 -22.52 3.43 -5.45
C GLU A 119 -22.04 4.48 -4.43
N TYR A 120 -22.19 5.75 -4.73
CA TYR A 120 -21.91 6.84 -3.79
C TYR A 120 -22.78 6.73 -2.52
N ASP A 121 -24.08 6.51 -2.67
CA ASP A 121 -25.00 6.35 -1.54
C ASP A 121 -24.63 5.16 -0.64
N LYS A 122 -24.10 4.05 -1.22
CA LYS A 122 -23.58 2.93 -0.45
C LYS A 122 -22.34 3.32 0.36
N VAL A 123 -21.40 4.04 -0.24
CA VAL A 123 -20.19 4.51 0.45
C VAL A 123 -20.59 5.43 1.62
N ILE A 124 -21.53 6.34 1.38
CA ILE A 124 -22.05 7.24 2.42
C ILE A 124 -22.71 6.46 3.56
N ALA A 125 -23.54 5.46 3.24
CA ALA A 125 -24.19 4.63 4.26
C ALA A 125 -23.17 3.83 5.09
N THR A 126 -22.12 3.30 4.45
CA THR A 126 -21.02 2.58 5.12
C THR A 126 -20.24 3.52 6.04
N ASN A 127 -19.92 4.71 5.57
CA ASN A 127 -19.21 5.72 6.37
C ASN A 127 -20.02 6.14 7.59
N LYS A 128 -21.34 6.35 7.42
CA LYS A 128 -22.23 6.67 8.53
C LYS A 128 -22.26 5.56 9.58
N ALA A 129 -22.33 4.30 9.17
CA ALA A 129 -22.29 3.17 10.10
C ALA A 129 -20.96 3.13 10.87
N THR A 130 -19.86 3.46 10.22
CA THR A 130 -18.54 3.58 10.86
C THR A 130 -18.51 4.74 11.86
N ASP A 131 -19.10 5.89 11.50
CA ASP A 131 -19.25 7.05 12.38
C ASP A 131 -20.00 6.69 13.67
N ASP A 132 -21.11 5.98 13.55
CA ASP A 132 -21.95 5.58 14.69
C ASP A 132 -21.18 4.64 15.64
N VAL A 133 -20.38 3.73 15.09
CA VAL A 133 -19.49 2.85 15.89
C VAL A 133 -18.43 3.66 16.63
N ILE A 134 -17.73 4.57 15.93
CA ILE A 134 -16.68 5.41 16.54
C ILE A 134 -17.25 6.27 17.66
N GLN A 135 -18.40 6.91 17.45
CA GLN A 135 -19.06 7.72 18.48
C GLN A 135 -19.48 6.86 19.69
N SER A 136 -19.93 5.64 19.45
CA SER A 136 -20.27 4.69 20.51
C SER A 136 -19.05 4.29 21.34
N VAL A 137 -17.92 4.02 20.68
CA VAL A 137 -16.63 3.71 21.34
C VAL A 137 -16.13 4.90 22.15
N VAL A 138 -16.17 6.11 21.60
CA VAL A 138 -15.76 7.33 22.31
C VAL A 138 -16.62 7.56 23.55
N LYS A 139 -17.94 7.38 23.44
CA LYS A 139 -18.87 7.48 24.56
C LYS A 139 -18.52 6.46 25.64
N PHE A 140 -18.33 5.20 25.28
CA PHE A 140 -17.94 4.15 26.22
C PHE A 140 -16.61 4.47 26.95
N LEU A 141 -15.62 4.94 26.22
CA LEU A 141 -14.32 5.32 26.81
C LEU A 141 -14.49 6.47 27.82
N LYS A 142 -15.30 7.49 27.50
CA LYS A 142 -15.63 8.59 28.41
C LYS A 142 -16.31 8.10 29.67
N GLU A 143 -17.30 7.21 29.55
CA GLU A 143 -17.99 6.60 30.70
C GLU A 143 -17.04 5.80 31.58
N LYS A 144 -16.00 5.17 31.00
CA LYS A 144 -14.93 4.46 31.73
C LYS A 144 -13.88 5.39 32.33
N GLY A 145 -13.94 6.68 32.05
CA GLY A 145 -13.05 7.68 32.62
C GLY A 145 -11.62 7.61 32.08
N PHE A 146 -11.45 7.31 30.78
CA PHE A 146 -10.14 7.24 30.12
C PHE A 146 -9.32 8.53 30.28
N GLU A 147 -9.97 9.66 30.50
CA GLU A 147 -9.33 10.97 30.68
C GLU A 147 -8.41 11.03 31.90
N LYS A 148 -8.54 10.08 32.83
CA LYS A 148 -7.66 9.92 34.00
C LYS A 148 -6.29 9.33 33.64
N TYR A 149 -6.15 8.78 32.45
CA TYR A 149 -4.94 8.14 31.96
C TYR A 149 -4.33 8.96 30.83
N PRO A 150 -3.26 9.76 31.07
CA PRO A 150 -2.72 10.72 30.11
C PRO A 150 -2.35 10.10 28.75
N GLU A 151 -1.76 8.89 28.78
CA GLU A 151 -1.34 8.19 27.55
C GLU A 151 -2.55 7.76 26.71
N VAL A 152 -3.59 7.24 27.33
CA VAL A 152 -4.83 6.85 26.65
C VAL A 152 -5.56 8.08 26.12
N LYS A 153 -5.56 9.17 26.89
CA LYS A 153 -6.16 10.45 26.48
C LYS A 153 -5.48 10.99 25.23
N SER A 154 -4.16 10.98 25.15
CA SER A 154 -3.39 11.41 23.98
C SER A 154 -3.79 10.59 22.75
N LEU A 155 -3.73 9.27 22.84
CA LEU A 155 -4.07 8.36 21.73
C LEU A 155 -5.49 8.56 21.22
N VAL A 156 -6.47 8.71 22.12
CA VAL A 156 -7.88 8.94 21.73
C VAL A 156 -8.05 10.31 21.08
N THR A 157 -7.36 11.34 21.60
CA THR A 157 -7.42 12.69 21.04
C THR A 157 -6.83 12.72 19.65
N ASP A 158 -5.66 12.11 19.44
CA ASP A 158 -4.99 12.04 18.15
C ASP A 158 -5.82 11.26 17.12
N ALA A 159 -6.40 10.14 17.53
CA ALA A 159 -7.28 9.34 16.68
C ALA A 159 -8.53 10.12 16.26
N LEU A 160 -9.16 10.87 17.18
CA LEU A 160 -10.31 11.72 16.89
C LEU A 160 -9.94 12.90 15.98
N GLU A 161 -8.76 13.47 16.15
CA GLU A 161 -8.29 14.55 15.27
C GLU A 161 -8.11 14.05 13.83
N GLN A 162 -7.51 12.88 13.65
CA GLN A 162 -7.38 12.27 12.31
C GLN A 162 -8.75 11.92 11.72
N TYR A 163 -9.63 11.34 12.52
CA TYR A 163 -10.99 11.02 12.11
C TYR A 163 -11.78 12.25 11.66
N ASN A 164 -11.69 13.35 12.39
CA ASN A 164 -12.40 14.60 12.07
C ASN A 164 -11.89 15.28 10.78
N LYS A 165 -10.75 14.85 10.22
CA LYS A 165 -10.26 15.29 8.89
C LYS A 165 -11.03 14.60 7.74
N ILE A 166 -11.59 13.41 7.96
CA ILE A 166 -12.33 12.64 6.94
C ILE A 166 -13.54 13.39 6.35
N PRO A 167 -14.37 14.14 7.14
CA PRO A 167 -15.49 14.92 6.60
C PRO A 167 -15.09 16.00 5.59
N HIS A 168 -13.91 16.58 5.69
CA HIS A 168 -13.40 17.57 4.72
C HIS A 168 -13.09 16.95 3.36
N GLU A 169 -12.61 15.72 3.33
CA GLU A 169 -12.40 14.98 2.08
C GLU A 169 -13.73 14.57 1.45
N LYS A 170 -14.72 14.22 2.27
CA LYS A 170 -16.09 13.95 1.83
C LYS A 170 -16.71 15.19 1.17
N THR A 171 -16.58 16.36 1.78
CA THR A 171 -17.09 17.63 1.23
C THR A 171 -16.42 17.96 -0.10
N LYS A 172 -15.12 17.72 -0.24
CA LYS A 172 -14.39 17.88 -1.52
C LYS A 172 -14.86 16.89 -2.59
N ALA A 173 -15.18 15.65 -2.20
CA ALA A 173 -15.74 14.66 -3.13
C ALA A 173 -17.14 15.05 -3.58
N ASP A 174 -17.99 15.58 -2.65
CA ASP A 174 -19.32 16.09 -2.96
C ASP A 174 -19.28 17.31 -3.90
N GLU A 175 -18.29 18.19 -3.75
CA GLU A 175 -18.07 19.34 -4.63
C GLU A 175 -17.59 18.88 -6.03
N ALA A 176 -16.63 17.96 -6.10
CA ALA A 176 -16.11 17.43 -7.37
C ALA A 176 -17.19 16.69 -8.21
N ILE A 177 -18.16 16.05 -7.55
CA ILE A 177 -19.30 15.40 -8.22
C ILE A 177 -20.31 16.42 -8.76
N LYS A 178 -20.43 17.60 -8.13
CA LYS A 178 -21.33 18.66 -8.59
C LYS A 178 -20.77 19.46 -9.77
N ASP A 179 -19.45 19.52 -9.89
CA ASP A 179 -18.74 20.31 -10.93
C ASP A 179 -18.40 19.47 -12.18
N GLY A 180 -18.67 18.18 -12.20
CA GLY A 180 -18.47 17.27 -13.33
C GLY A 180 -19.75 16.82 -13.98
#